data_6ffdeb50fffa034f6f886da7cc7c4743
#
_entry.id   6ffdeb50fffa034f6f886da7cc7c4743
#
_cell.length_a   1.000
_cell.length_b   1.000
_cell.length_c   1.000
_cell.angle_alpha   90.00
_cell.angle_beta   90.00
_cell.angle_gamma   90.00
#
_symmetry.space_group_name_H-M   'P 1'
#
loop_
_entity.id
_entity.type
_entity.pdbx_description
1 polymer ?
#
loop_
_entity_poly.entity_id
_entity_poly.type
_entity_poly.pdbx_seq_one_letter_code
_entity_poly.pdbx_strand_id
1 'polypeptide(L)'
;MHAACSCFDNGNSGMSRFVNLELGGESEEQRPQKKTLVKDEAYYHAEARSAFENGSFELALRLYSKVLEFNPNSAEAWTGQVRMLIEVGHHEEARLWADKALERIPRDAELLAAKAVALGRCGDLQGALAFSDSAIEERGDSPYVWLARADVLLARKESRADYCLEKALTLAPQDWFVAWLGARIRYYYKQFVVALKLLQQAVELNATHFLLWLELGRCQQTLGLAGPARHSFEQARQLNPNCRDAGLELTRLSGMGAGPRLRGWWRRLFNR
;
A
#
# COMPACT_ATOMS: atom_id res chain seq x y z
N MET A 1 0.04 22.66 74.59
CA MET A 1 0.95 23.83 74.82
C MET A 1 0.80 24.68 73.59
N HIS A 2 0.03 25.63 73.72
CA HIS A 2 0.33 27.08 73.72
C HIS A 2 0.76 27.54 72.31
N ALA A 3 0.24 28.49 71.72
CA ALA A 3 -0.62 29.66 71.93
C ALA A 3 -0.49 30.44 70.62
N ALA A 4 -1.53 30.87 70.00
CA ALA A 4 -2.24 32.13 70.18
C ALA A 4 -1.42 33.35 69.71
N CYS A 5 -1.91 34.10 68.87
CA CYS A 5 -2.56 35.39 68.93
C CYS A 5 -2.35 36.11 67.58
N SER A 6 -3.36 36.51 66.90
CA SER A 6 -4.21 37.72 66.98
C SER A 6 -3.54 38.95 66.37
N CYS A 7 -4.06 39.64 65.49
CA CYS A 7 -5.13 40.59 65.43
C CYS A 7 -4.86 41.73 64.44
N PHE A 8 -5.93 42.26 63.91
CA PHE A 8 -6.23 43.66 63.56
C PHE A 8 -5.60 44.22 62.27
N ASP A 9 -6.24 44.95 61.48
CA ASP A 9 -7.60 45.42 61.21
C ASP A 9 -7.54 46.42 60.05
N ASN A 10 -8.63 46.60 59.40
CA ASN A 10 -9.05 47.85 58.72
C ASN A 10 -8.24 48.36 57.53
N GLY A 11 -8.82 48.48 56.41
CA GLY A 11 -9.78 49.45 56.07
C GLY A 11 -9.90 49.66 54.55
N ASN A 12 -11.09 49.64 54.10
CA ASN A 12 -11.67 50.60 53.18
C ASN A 12 -11.07 50.75 51.76
N SER A 13 -11.70 50.38 50.75
CA SER A 13 -12.73 51.11 50.03
C SER A 13 -12.99 50.46 48.72
N GLY A 14 -14.23 50.25 48.53
CA GLY A 14 -14.81 50.01 47.23
C GLY A 14 -14.41 51.08 46.22
N MET A 15 -14.34 50.69 45.04
CA MET A 15 -14.24 51.35 43.76
C MET A 15 -13.18 50.61 42.88
N SER A 16 -13.53 49.50 42.36
CA SER A 16 -12.86 49.00 41.18
C SER A 16 -13.65 47.83 40.50
N ARG A 17 -14.99 47.89 40.59
CA ARG A 17 -15.83 46.89 39.86
C ARG A 17 -16.35 47.37 38.51
N PHE A 18 -15.96 48.57 38.05
CA PHE A 18 -16.52 49.17 36.85
C PHE A 18 -15.48 49.65 35.82
N VAL A 19 -14.19 49.31 35.98
CA VAL A 19 -13.15 49.72 35.01
C VAL A 19 -12.94 48.71 33.89
N ASN A 20 -13.54 47.52 33.96
CA ASN A 20 -13.36 46.49 32.94
C ASN A 20 -14.57 46.33 31.99
N LEU A 21 -15.48 47.30 31.91
CA LEU A 21 -16.66 47.20 31.08
C LEU A 21 -16.66 48.09 29.83
N GLU A 22 -15.62 48.87 29.57
CA GLU A 22 -15.64 49.82 28.44
C GLU A 22 -14.41 49.81 27.52
N LEU A 23 -13.56 48.78 27.56
CA LEU A 23 -12.48 48.59 26.57
C LEU A 23 -12.39 47.15 26.17
N GLY A 24 -13.38 46.65 25.47
CA GLY A 24 -13.43 45.27 24.97
C GLY A 24 -14.06 45.15 23.63
N GLY A 25 -13.59 45.92 22.69
CA GLY A 25 -13.72 45.60 21.27
C GLY A 25 -12.52 44.79 20.81
N GLU A 26 -12.17 43.72 21.54
CA GLU A 26 -11.32 42.69 20.96
C GLU A 26 -12.20 41.77 20.16
N SER A 27 -12.09 41.88 18.82
CA SER A 27 -12.55 40.88 17.88
C SER A 27 -12.21 39.51 18.46
N GLU A 28 -13.24 38.66 18.62
CA GLU A 28 -13.06 37.25 18.80
C GLU A 28 -12.22 36.77 17.61
N GLU A 29 -10.90 36.73 17.79
CA GLU A 29 -10.03 35.95 16.94
C GLU A 29 -10.61 34.52 16.92
N GLN A 30 -11.21 34.19 15.80
CA GLN A 30 -11.71 32.85 15.53
C GLN A 30 -10.54 31.91 15.79
N ARG A 31 -10.49 31.32 16.97
CA ARG A 31 -9.60 30.17 17.25
C ARG A 31 -9.90 29.19 16.12
N PRO A 32 -8.88 28.74 15.37
CA PRO A 32 -9.12 27.78 14.31
C PRO A 32 -9.83 26.60 14.96
N GLN A 33 -11.10 26.42 14.60
CA GLN A 33 -11.85 25.24 15.02
C GLN A 33 -11.02 24.06 14.54
N LYS A 34 -10.45 23.29 15.46
CA LYS A 34 -9.89 21.98 15.16
C LYS A 34 -11.02 21.24 14.43
N LYS A 35 -10.94 21.16 13.10
CA LYS A 35 -11.82 20.28 12.32
C LYS A 35 -11.66 18.91 12.95
N THR A 36 -12.63 18.48 13.72
CA THR A 36 -12.70 17.11 14.23
C THR A 36 -12.78 16.26 12.98
N LEU A 37 -11.73 15.49 12.71
CA LEU A 37 -11.67 14.60 11.57
C LEU A 37 -12.80 13.59 11.72
N VAL A 38 -13.86 13.76 10.92
CA VAL A 38 -14.98 12.82 10.90
C VAL A 38 -14.49 11.56 10.20
N LYS A 39 -14.42 10.46 10.95
CA LYS A 39 -14.04 9.14 10.41
C LYS A 39 -15.28 8.47 9.83
N ASP A 40 -15.65 8.89 8.64
CA ASP A 40 -16.75 8.35 7.84
C ASP A 40 -16.26 7.32 6.80
N GLU A 41 -17.19 6.87 5.95
CA GLU A 41 -16.90 5.95 4.85
C GLU A 41 -15.77 6.49 3.96
N ALA A 42 -15.84 7.75 3.54
CA ALA A 42 -14.86 8.37 2.65
C ALA A 42 -13.46 8.42 3.28
N TYR A 43 -13.38 8.73 4.57
CA TYR A 43 -12.13 8.69 5.32
C TYR A 43 -11.49 7.29 5.27
N TYR A 44 -12.25 6.25 5.66
CA TYR A 44 -11.70 4.89 5.69
C TYR A 44 -11.35 4.38 4.31
N HIS A 45 -12.10 4.79 3.28
CA HIS A 45 -11.81 4.43 1.90
C HIS A 45 -10.49 5.05 1.41
N ALA A 46 -10.28 6.34 1.66
CA ALA A 46 -9.03 7.03 1.32
C ALA A 46 -7.82 6.44 2.04
N GLU A 47 -7.96 6.14 3.34
CA GLU A 47 -6.91 5.50 4.13
C GLU A 47 -6.62 4.07 3.65
N ALA A 48 -7.65 3.29 3.27
CA ALA A 48 -7.49 1.94 2.73
C ALA A 48 -6.70 1.96 1.42
N ARG A 49 -7.04 2.88 0.52
CA ARG A 49 -6.33 3.06 -0.74
C ARG A 49 -4.87 3.49 -0.51
N SER A 50 -4.65 4.45 0.36
CA SER A 50 -3.30 4.89 0.74
C SER A 50 -2.48 3.75 1.35
N ALA A 51 -3.07 2.94 2.25
CA ALA A 51 -2.41 1.78 2.82
C ALA A 51 -2.06 0.74 1.75
N PHE A 52 -2.93 0.51 0.78
CA PHE A 52 -2.67 -0.37 -0.36
C PHE A 52 -1.51 0.14 -1.22
N GLU A 53 -1.54 1.40 -1.61
CA GLU A 53 -0.48 2.05 -2.41
C GLU A 53 0.87 2.00 -1.68
N ASN A 54 0.88 2.04 -0.36
CA ASN A 54 2.08 1.93 0.48
C ASN A 54 2.48 0.48 0.82
N GLY A 55 1.83 -0.54 0.25
CA GLY A 55 2.14 -1.95 0.47
C GLY A 55 1.78 -2.48 1.86
N SER A 56 0.99 -1.73 2.62
CA SER A 56 0.51 -2.12 3.96
C SER A 56 -0.80 -2.93 3.84
N PHE A 57 -0.71 -4.11 3.22
CA PHE A 57 -1.88 -4.89 2.80
C PHE A 57 -2.79 -5.32 3.95
N GLU A 58 -2.24 -5.72 5.10
CA GLU A 58 -3.03 -6.08 6.29
C GLU A 58 -3.76 -4.85 6.88
N LEU A 59 -3.14 -3.66 6.80
CA LEU A 59 -3.80 -2.43 7.21
C LEU A 59 -4.91 -2.08 6.23
N ALA A 60 -4.64 -2.13 4.93
CA ALA A 60 -5.63 -1.88 3.89
C ALA A 60 -6.83 -2.84 4.01
N LEU A 61 -6.59 -4.13 4.27
CA LEU A 61 -7.62 -5.15 4.50
C LEU A 61 -8.56 -4.73 5.64
N ARG A 62 -8.00 -4.33 6.79
CA ARG A 62 -8.80 -3.86 7.93
C ARG A 62 -9.59 -2.59 7.63
N LEU A 63 -9.01 -1.68 6.87
CA LEU A 63 -9.66 -0.42 6.50
C LEU A 63 -10.79 -0.63 5.50
N TYR A 64 -10.62 -1.51 4.50
CA TYR A 64 -11.72 -1.90 3.60
C TYR A 64 -12.85 -2.58 4.37
N SER A 65 -12.55 -3.41 5.38
CA SER A 65 -13.59 -3.98 6.25
C SER A 65 -14.37 -2.88 6.99
N LYS A 66 -13.70 -1.79 7.40
CA LYS A 66 -14.38 -0.63 8.00
C LYS A 66 -15.28 0.09 6.99
N VAL A 67 -14.85 0.26 5.74
CA VAL A 67 -15.72 0.80 4.70
C VAL A 67 -17.00 -0.03 4.56
N LEU A 68 -16.88 -1.36 4.56
CA LEU A 68 -18.04 -2.28 4.45
C LEU A 68 -18.98 -2.25 5.66
N GLU A 69 -18.51 -1.84 6.85
CA GLU A 69 -19.37 -1.58 8.00
C GLU A 69 -20.30 -0.36 7.76
N PHE A 70 -19.81 0.67 7.06
CA PHE A 70 -20.57 1.86 6.67
C PHE A 70 -21.44 1.61 5.44
N ASN A 71 -20.87 0.97 4.42
CA ASN A 71 -21.52 0.71 3.15
C ASN A 71 -21.31 -0.74 2.69
N PRO A 72 -22.19 -1.68 3.09
CA PRO A 72 -22.09 -3.08 2.68
C PRO A 72 -22.23 -3.33 1.17
N ASN A 73 -22.62 -2.33 0.37
CA ASN A 73 -22.79 -2.43 -1.07
C ASN A 73 -21.67 -1.71 -1.85
N SER A 74 -20.59 -1.31 -1.20
CA SER A 74 -19.43 -0.72 -1.86
C SER A 74 -18.66 -1.77 -2.66
N ALA A 75 -18.82 -1.78 -3.99
CA ALA A 75 -18.09 -2.69 -4.89
C ALA A 75 -16.58 -2.51 -4.76
N GLU A 76 -16.12 -1.27 -4.69
CA GLU A 76 -14.70 -0.95 -4.54
C GLU A 76 -14.10 -1.48 -3.24
N ALA A 77 -14.84 -1.40 -2.12
CA ALA A 77 -14.37 -1.93 -0.84
C ALA A 77 -14.34 -3.47 -0.84
N TRP A 78 -15.33 -4.13 -1.44
CA TRP A 78 -15.32 -5.58 -1.62
C TRP A 78 -14.14 -6.02 -2.50
N THR A 79 -13.95 -5.37 -3.65
CA THR A 79 -12.81 -5.64 -4.54
C THR A 79 -11.48 -5.42 -3.82
N GLY A 80 -11.36 -4.31 -3.09
CA GLY A 80 -10.18 -4.00 -2.28
C GLY A 80 -9.91 -5.09 -1.24
N GLN A 81 -10.93 -5.54 -0.51
CA GLN A 81 -10.77 -6.60 0.48
C GLN A 81 -10.29 -7.92 -0.14
N VAL A 82 -10.91 -8.35 -1.24
CA VAL A 82 -10.48 -9.57 -1.94
C VAL A 82 -9.04 -9.45 -2.45
N ARG A 83 -8.68 -8.30 -3.04
CA ARG A 83 -7.31 -8.04 -3.51
C ARG A 83 -6.30 -8.08 -2.37
N MET A 84 -6.61 -7.49 -1.22
CA MET A 84 -5.70 -7.53 -0.06
C MET A 84 -5.50 -8.95 0.47
N LEU A 85 -6.53 -9.76 0.51
CA LEU A 85 -6.41 -11.18 0.88
C LEU A 85 -5.51 -11.95 -0.10
N ILE A 86 -5.59 -11.65 -1.40
CA ILE A 86 -4.68 -12.23 -2.40
C ILE A 86 -3.23 -11.79 -2.14
N GLU A 87 -3.01 -10.49 -1.86
CA GLU A 87 -1.66 -9.94 -1.62
C GLU A 87 -1.00 -10.48 -0.34
N VAL A 88 -1.78 -10.76 0.71
CA VAL A 88 -1.27 -11.40 1.93
C VAL A 88 -1.19 -12.94 1.83
N GLY A 89 -1.63 -13.52 0.71
CA GLY A 89 -1.51 -14.95 0.44
C GLY A 89 -2.66 -15.81 0.96
N HIS A 90 -3.76 -15.21 1.42
CA HIS A 90 -4.94 -15.91 1.92
C HIS A 90 -5.92 -16.24 0.78
N HIS A 91 -5.48 -17.02 -0.19
CA HIS A 91 -6.18 -17.21 -1.47
C HIS A 91 -7.55 -17.88 -1.30
N GLU A 92 -7.68 -18.90 -0.45
CA GLU A 92 -8.96 -19.56 -0.18
C GLU A 92 -9.97 -18.61 0.48
N GLU A 93 -9.49 -17.79 1.41
CA GLU A 93 -10.32 -16.77 2.04
C GLU A 93 -10.74 -15.70 1.02
N ALA A 94 -9.82 -15.27 0.15
CA ALA A 94 -10.12 -14.34 -0.93
C ALA A 94 -11.23 -14.88 -1.85
N ARG A 95 -11.21 -16.18 -2.18
CA ARG A 95 -12.25 -16.83 -2.97
C ARG A 95 -13.60 -16.77 -2.29
N LEU A 96 -13.66 -17.13 -1.00
CA LEU A 96 -14.91 -17.09 -0.22
C LEU A 96 -15.49 -15.67 -0.09
N TRP A 97 -14.63 -14.67 0.12
CA TRP A 97 -15.07 -13.28 0.19
C TRP A 97 -15.53 -12.76 -1.17
N ALA A 98 -14.89 -13.19 -2.28
CA ALA A 98 -15.33 -12.86 -3.62
C ALA A 98 -16.71 -13.48 -3.93
N ASP A 99 -16.96 -14.73 -3.51
CA ASP A 99 -18.29 -15.36 -3.64
C ASP A 99 -19.36 -14.54 -2.91
N LYS A 100 -19.11 -14.20 -1.66
CA LYS A 100 -20.02 -13.38 -0.85
C LYS A 100 -20.26 -11.98 -1.43
N ALA A 101 -19.23 -11.36 -2.00
CA ALA A 101 -19.36 -10.07 -2.65
C ALA A 101 -20.24 -10.16 -3.91
N LEU A 102 -20.05 -11.18 -4.73
CA LEU A 102 -20.80 -11.41 -5.97
C LEU A 102 -22.26 -11.80 -5.71
N GLU A 103 -22.60 -12.38 -4.56
CA GLU A 103 -24.00 -12.56 -4.15
C GLU A 103 -24.74 -11.22 -4.00
N ARG A 104 -24.02 -10.15 -3.62
CA ARG A 104 -24.57 -8.80 -3.45
C ARG A 104 -24.49 -7.97 -4.71
N ILE A 105 -23.38 -8.10 -5.44
CA ILE A 105 -23.04 -7.28 -6.62
C ILE A 105 -22.62 -8.23 -7.76
N PRO A 106 -23.57 -8.94 -8.40
CA PRO A 106 -23.28 -10.09 -9.27
C PRO A 106 -22.51 -9.75 -10.55
N ARG A 107 -22.60 -8.52 -11.04
CA ARG A 107 -22.07 -8.11 -12.36
C ARG A 107 -20.96 -7.07 -12.26
N ASP A 108 -20.33 -6.92 -11.11
CA ASP A 108 -19.20 -6.02 -11.00
C ASP A 108 -17.95 -6.65 -11.62
N ALA A 109 -17.43 -6.01 -12.66
CA ALA A 109 -16.32 -6.52 -13.45
C ALA A 109 -15.03 -6.68 -12.63
N GLU A 110 -14.77 -5.77 -11.70
CA GLU A 110 -13.55 -5.84 -10.89
C GLU A 110 -13.65 -6.91 -9.79
N LEU A 111 -14.84 -7.15 -9.25
CA LEU A 111 -15.08 -8.29 -8.36
C LEU A 111 -14.96 -9.63 -9.09
N LEU A 112 -15.52 -9.74 -10.31
CA LEU A 112 -15.34 -10.93 -11.16
C LEU A 112 -13.84 -11.16 -11.45
N ALA A 113 -13.11 -10.12 -11.78
CA ALA A 113 -11.67 -10.16 -12.01
C ALA A 113 -10.89 -10.57 -10.76
N ALA A 114 -11.23 -10.02 -9.59
CA ALA A 114 -10.60 -10.40 -8.32
C ALA A 114 -10.87 -11.87 -7.96
N LYS A 115 -12.11 -12.35 -8.19
CA LYS A 115 -12.46 -13.77 -8.03
C LYS A 115 -11.66 -14.65 -8.98
N ALA A 116 -11.49 -14.24 -10.24
CA ALA A 116 -10.69 -14.97 -11.21
C ALA A 116 -9.24 -15.15 -10.71
N VAL A 117 -8.63 -14.09 -10.18
CA VAL A 117 -7.28 -14.18 -9.59
C VAL A 117 -7.26 -15.12 -8.39
N ALA A 118 -8.22 -15.01 -7.46
CA ALA A 118 -8.29 -15.89 -6.29
C ALA A 118 -8.37 -17.37 -6.68
N LEU A 119 -9.26 -17.72 -7.64
CA LEU A 119 -9.37 -19.07 -8.18
C LEU A 119 -8.07 -19.56 -8.82
N GLY A 120 -7.43 -18.72 -9.64
CA GLY A 120 -6.15 -19.03 -10.28
C GLY A 120 -5.04 -19.30 -9.26
N ARG A 121 -5.01 -18.56 -8.16
CA ARG A 121 -4.06 -18.75 -7.05
C ARG A 121 -4.37 -19.99 -6.20
N CYS A 122 -5.64 -20.41 -6.14
CA CYS A 122 -6.06 -21.70 -5.54
C CYS A 122 -5.83 -22.90 -6.46
N GLY A 123 -5.50 -22.68 -7.76
CA GLY A 123 -5.26 -23.75 -8.74
C GLY A 123 -6.47 -24.12 -9.59
N ASP A 124 -7.63 -23.53 -9.39
CA ASP A 124 -8.78 -23.68 -10.28
C ASP A 124 -8.62 -22.78 -11.53
N LEU A 125 -7.80 -23.27 -12.47
CA LEU A 125 -7.46 -22.52 -13.68
C LEU A 125 -8.62 -22.42 -14.68
N GLN A 126 -9.58 -23.34 -14.62
CA GLN A 126 -10.75 -23.32 -15.49
C GLN A 126 -11.79 -22.31 -15.00
N GLY A 127 -12.12 -22.34 -13.72
CA GLY A 127 -12.99 -21.35 -13.10
C GLY A 127 -12.40 -19.94 -13.20
N ALA A 128 -11.08 -19.80 -12.97
CA ALA A 128 -10.38 -18.52 -13.13
C ALA A 128 -10.54 -17.93 -14.53
N LEU A 129 -10.39 -18.74 -15.57
CA LEU A 129 -10.57 -18.28 -16.96
C LEU A 129 -12.01 -17.83 -17.22
N ALA A 130 -13.00 -18.61 -16.80
CA ALA A 130 -14.41 -18.29 -17.00
C ALA A 130 -14.80 -16.97 -16.34
N PHE A 131 -14.40 -16.74 -15.06
CA PHE A 131 -14.64 -15.47 -14.37
C PHE A 131 -13.88 -14.31 -15.00
N SER A 132 -12.67 -14.54 -15.51
CA SER A 132 -11.91 -13.53 -16.23
C SER A 132 -12.55 -13.16 -17.58
N ASP A 133 -13.14 -14.12 -18.30
CA ASP A 133 -13.89 -13.86 -19.52
C ASP A 133 -15.12 -12.98 -19.21
N SER A 134 -15.92 -13.37 -18.20
CA SER A 134 -17.07 -12.58 -17.75
C SER A 134 -16.69 -11.17 -17.31
N ALA A 135 -15.55 -10.98 -16.64
CA ALA A 135 -15.09 -9.66 -16.23
C ALA A 135 -14.82 -8.74 -17.44
N ILE A 136 -14.24 -9.28 -18.51
CA ILE A 136 -13.97 -8.52 -19.74
C ILE A 136 -15.27 -8.20 -20.50
N GLU A 137 -16.23 -9.13 -20.52
CA GLU A 137 -17.54 -8.91 -21.13
C GLU A 137 -18.32 -7.79 -20.43
N GLU A 138 -18.26 -7.69 -19.09
CA GLU A 138 -18.91 -6.64 -18.33
C GLU A 138 -18.20 -5.29 -18.48
N ARG A 139 -16.87 -5.24 -18.43
CA ARG A 139 -16.08 -4.01 -18.49
C ARG A 139 -14.66 -4.20 -19.01
N GLY A 140 -14.50 -4.10 -20.31
CA GLY A 140 -13.21 -4.23 -20.98
C GLY A 140 -12.32 -2.98 -20.94
N ASP A 141 -12.72 -1.89 -20.26
CA ASP A 141 -11.98 -0.63 -20.17
C ASP A 141 -11.27 -0.43 -18.81
N SER A 142 -11.44 -1.35 -17.84
CA SER A 142 -10.74 -1.29 -16.56
C SER A 142 -9.32 -1.86 -16.68
N PRO A 143 -8.27 -1.09 -16.31
CA PRO A 143 -6.91 -1.60 -16.26
C PRO A 143 -6.76 -2.81 -15.35
N TYR A 144 -7.47 -2.84 -14.21
CA TYR A 144 -7.41 -3.95 -13.27
C TYR A 144 -7.97 -5.24 -13.85
N VAL A 145 -9.03 -5.20 -14.64
CA VAL A 145 -9.61 -6.37 -15.30
C VAL A 145 -8.56 -7.04 -16.22
N TRP A 146 -7.79 -6.24 -16.95
CA TRP A 146 -6.71 -6.75 -17.81
C TRP A 146 -5.51 -7.27 -17.03
N LEU A 147 -5.15 -6.63 -15.91
CA LEU A 147 -4.12 -7.14 -14.99
C LEU A 147 -4.52 -8.49 -14.40
N ALA A 148 -5.76 -8.63 -13.95
CA ALA A 148 -6.29 -9.89 -13.44
C ALA A 148 -6.28 -10.98 -14.50
N ARG A 149 -6.65 -10.64 -15.75
CA ARG A 149 -6.54 -11.58 -16.87
C ARG A 149 -5.10 -12.02 -17.14
N ALA A 150 -4.15 -11.08 -17.07
CA ALA A 150 -2.74 -11.42 -17.20
C ALA A 150 -2.30 -12.40 -16.12
N ASP A 151 -2.73 -12.21 -14.87
CA ASP A 151 -2.46 -13.11 -13.75
C ASP A 151 -2.99 -14.54 -14.03
N VAL A 152 -4.25 -14.66 -14.45
CA VAL A 152 -4.87 -15.94 -14.78
C VAL A 152 -4.14 -16.64 -15.93
N LEU A 153 -3.78 -15.91 -16.99
CA LEU A 153 -3.06 -16.48 -18.13
C LEU A 153 -1.63 -16.91 -17.77
N LEU A 154 -0.97 -16.18 -16.87
CA LEU A 154 0.34 -16.58 -16.33
C LEU A 154 0.25 -17.84 -15.48
N ALA A 155 -0.79 -17.99 -14.65
CA ALA A 155 -1.06 -19.22 -13.92
C ALA A 155 -1.21 -20.42 -14.88
N ARG A 156 -1.83 -20.19 -16.03
CA ARG A 156 -2.01 -21.19 -17.12
C ARG A 156 -0.78 -21.36 -18.02
N LYS A 157 0.28 -20.55 -17.81
CA LYS A 157 1.51 -20.52 -18.64
C LYS A 157 1.26 -20.14 -20.10
N GLU A 158 0.29 -19.28 -20.33
CA GLU A 158 -0.07 -18.80 -21.67
C GLU A 158 0.67 -17.49 -22.02
N SER A 159 1.22 -17.40 -23.23
CA SER A 159 1.96 -16.22 -23.74
C SER A 159 1.07 -14.98 -23.91
N ARG A 160 -0.24 -15.17 -24.11
CA ARG A 160 -1.22 -14.07 -24.24
C ARG A 160 -1.28 -13.15 -23.02
N ALA A 161 -0.66 -13.53 -21.90
CA ALA A 161 -0.53 -12.68 -20.72
C ALA A 161 0.19 -11.35 -21.01
N ASP A 162 1.16 -11.34 -21.95
CA ASP A 162 1.88 -10.13 -22.35
C ASP A 162 0.94 -9.10 -22.98
N TYR A 163 0.07 -9.53 -23.90
CA TYR A 163 -0.94 -8.67 -24.49
C TYR A 163 -1.88 -8.04 -23.45
N CYS A 164 -2.32 -8.84 -22.48
CA CYS A 164 -3.22 -8.34 -21.43
C CYS A 164 -2.54 -7.27 -20.56
N LEU A 165 -1.27 -7.45 -20.23
CA LEU A 165 -0.49 -6.48 -19.50
C LEU A 165 -0.29 -5.18 -20.29
N GLU A 166 0.08 -5.28 -21.57
CA GLU A 166 0.21 -4.11 -22.45
C GLU A 166 -1.11 -3.38 -22.58
N LYS A 167 -2.23 -4.10 -22.68
CA LYS A 167 -3.57 -3.49 -22.72
C LYS A 167 -3.88 -2.72 -21.45
N ALA A 168 -3.57 -3.27 -20.26
CA ALA A 168 -3.74 -2.57 -18.98
C ALA A 168 -2.93 -1.27 -18.93
N LEU A 169 -1.66 -1.32 -19.34
CA LEU A 169 -0.78 -0.15 -19.39
C LEU A 169 -1.24 0.89 -20.41
N THR A 170 -1.79 0.46 -21.55
CA THR A 170 -2.33 1.37 -22.57
C THR A 170 -3.60 2.09 -22.09
N LEU A 171 -4.42 1.44 -21.26
CA LEU A 171 -5.62 2.06 -20.68
C LEU A 171 -5.28 3.12 -19.62
N ALA A 172 -4.12 2.99 -18.95
CA ALA A 172 -3.68 3.91 -17.91
C ALA A 172 -2.17 4.20 -18.02
N PRO A 173 -1.70 4.89 -19.09
CA PRO A 173 -0.28 4.99 -19.42
C PRO A 173 0.52 5.86 -18.44
N GLN A 174 -0.15 6.75 -17.70
CA GLN A 174 0.47 7.62 -16.70
C GLN A 174 0.24 7.15 -15.26
N ASP A 175 -0.38 5.99 -15.07
CA ASP A 175 -0.64 5.44 -13.75
C ASP A 175 0.48 4.48 -13.31
N TRP A 176 1.35 4.99 -12.46
CA TRP A 176 2.43 4.21 -11.86
C TRP A 176 1.92 2.97 -11.11
N PHE A 177 0.70 3.05 -10.55
CA PHE A 177 0.11 1.98 -9.77
C PHE A 177 -0.22 0.75 -10.62
N VAL A 178 -0.69 0.96 -11.86
CA VAL A 178 -0.94 -0.11 -12.84
C VAL A 178 0.37 -0.80 -13.23
N ALA A 179 1.43 -0.03 -13.50
CA ALA A 179 2.75 -0.59 -13.81
C ALA A 179 3.32 -1.39 -12.62
N TRP A 180 3.19 -0.86 -11.39
CA TRP A 180 3.60 -1.54 -10.17
C TRP A 180 2.83 -2.84 -9.94
N LEU A 181 1.49 -2.86 -10.09
CA LEU A 181 0.69 -4.08 -9.97
C LEU A 181 1.11 -5.12 -11.00
N GLY A 182 1.33 -4.71 -12.26
CA GLY A 182 1.85 -5.58 -13.31
C GLY A 182 3.21 -6.19 -12.94
N ALA A 183 4.09 -5.39 -12.35
CA ALA A 183 5.38 -5.87 -11.86
C ALA A 183 5.24 -6.91 -10.75
N ARG A 184 4.33 -6.69 -9.79
CA ARG A 184 4.05 -7.63 -8.70
C ARG A 184 3.53 -8.97 -9.24
N ILE A 185 2.62 -8.94 -10.20
CA ILE A 185 2.13 -10.15 -10.88
C ILE A 185 3.30 -10.90 -11.52
N ARG A 186 4.14 -10.23 -12.31
CA ARG A 186 5.31 -10.85 -12.94
C ARG A 186 6.32 -11.39 -11.93
N TYR A 187 6.54 -10.67 -10.84
CA TYR A 187 7.43 -11.10 -9.76
C TYR A 187 6.92 -12.39 -9.10
N TYR A 188 5.63 -12.48 -8.84
CA TYR A 188 5.01 -13.69 -8.28
C TYR A 188 5.26 -14.92 -9.16
N TYR A 189 5.15 -14.78 -10.49
CA TYR A 189 5.44 -15.87 -11.43
C TYR A 189 6.94 -16.00 -11.78
N LYS A 190 7.82 -15.39 -10.99
CA LYS A 190 9.29 -15.45 -11.13
C LYS A 190 9.83 -14.92 -12.46
N GLN A 191 9.07 -14.08 -13.14
CA GLN A 191 9.48 -13.41 -14.38
C GLN A 191 10.19 -12.08 -14.05
N PHE A 192 11.30 -12.17 -13.30
CA PHE A 192 11.98 -11.03 -12.68
C PHE A 192 12.48 -9.99 -13.67
N VAL A 193 12.89 -10.38 -14.88
CA VAL A 193 13.37 -9.43 -15.90
C VAL A 193 12.23 -8.54 -16.40
N VAL A 194 11.03 -9.10 -16.60
CA VAL A 194 9.85 -8.32 -16.99
C VAL A 194 9.37 -7.45 -15.82
N ALA A 195 9.35 -8.01 -14.62
CA ALA A 195 9.03 -7.26 -13.41
C ALA A 195 9.97 -6.06 -13.20
N LEU A 196 11.28 -6.23 -13.46
CA LEU A 196 12.26 -5.16 -13.38
C LEU A 196 11.91 -3.99 -14.31
N LYS A 197 11.57 -4.26 -15.58
CA LYS A 197 11.19 -3.23 -16.55
C LYS A 197 9.95 -2.44 -16.10
N LEU A 198 8.95 -3.14 -15.58
CA LEU A 198 7.71 -2.52 -15.09
C LEU A 198 7.95 -1.68 -13.83
N LEU A 199 8.83 -2.13 -12.92
CA LEU A 199 9.22 -1.35 -11.74
C LEU A 199 10.02 -0.10 -12.14
N GLN A 200 10.88 -0.19 -13.14
CA GLN A 200 11.56 0.98 -13.69
C GLN A 200 10.58 1.99 -14.26
N GLN A 201 9.61 1.54 -15.07
CA GLN A 201 8.53 2.38 -15.58
C GLN A 201 7.71 3.02 -14.44
N ALA A 202 7.36 2.27 -13.41
CA ALA A 202 6.63 2.79 -12.26
C ALA A 202 7.44 3.87 -11.51
N VAL A 203 8.75 3.68 -11.34
CA VAL A 203 9.66 4.67 -10.74
C VAL A 203 9.79 5.92 -11.62
N GLU A 204 9.85 5.78 -12.94
CA GLU A 204 9.86 6.92 -13.87
C GLU A 204 8.59 7.77 -13.76
N LEU A 205 7.43 7.13 -13.56
CA LEU A 205 6.14 7.81 -13.39
C LEU A 205 5.98 8.44 -11.99
N ASN A 206 6.56 7.82 -10.95
CA ASN A 206 6.48 8.34 -9.57
C ASN A 206 7.77 8.05 -8.79
N ALA A 207 8.80 8.85 -9.04
CA ALA A 207 10.11 8.70 -8.40
C ALA A 207 10.11 9.02 -6.88
N THR A 208 9.06 9.67 -6.37
CA THR A 208 8.97 10.06 -4.95
C THR A 208 8.34 9.01 -4.05
N HIS A 209 7.85 7.90 -4.62
CA HIS A 209 7.21 6.85 -3.88
C HIS A 209 8.23 5.80 -3.39
N PHE A 210 8.48 5.74 -2.08
CA PHE A 210 9.52 4.90 -1.49
C PHE A 210 9.35 3.40 -1.77
N LEU A 211 8.10 2.90 -1.85
CA LEU A 211 7.82 1.48 -2.07
C LEU A 211 8.30 1.01 -3.44
N LEU A 212 8.19 1.86 -4.46
CA LEU A 212 8.66 1.52 -5.81
C LEU A 212 10.16 1.27 -5.82
N TRP A 213 10.92 2.11 -5.14
CA TRP A 213 12.35 1.94 -4.97
C TRP A 213 12.70 0.69 -4.15
N LEU A 214 11.93 0.40 -3.10
CA LEU A 214 12.11 -0.79 -2.29
C LEU A 214 11.91 -2.06 -3.12
N GLU A 215 10.80 -2.14 -3.87
CA GLU A 215 10.50 -3.32 -4.70
C GLU A 215 11.44 -3.43 -5.91
N LEU A 216 11.86 -2.31 -6.50
CA LEU A 216 12.90 -2.27 -7.53
C LEU A 216 14.21 -2.86 -6.99
N GLY A 217 14.63 -2.45 -5.80
CA GLY A 217 15.81 -2.99 -5.13
C GLY A 217 15.71 -4.49 -4.87
N ARG A 218 14.57 -4.98 -4.40
CA ARG A 218 14.31 -6.42 -4.21
C ARG A 218 14.38 -7.21 -5.51
N CYS A 219 13.81 -6.67 -6.58
CA CYS A 219 13.86 -7.29 -7.90
C CYS A 219 15.29 -7.35 -8.45
N GLN A 220 16.05 -6.25 -8.34
CA GLN A 220 17.45 -6.18 -8.73
C GLN A 220 18.33 -7.16 -7.93
N GLN A 221 18.10 -7.25 -6.61
CA GLN A 221 18.80 -8.20 -5.74
C GLN A 221 18.53 -9.66 -6.15
N THR A 222 17.27 -9.99 -6.47
CA THR A 222 16.89 -11.33 -6.95
C THR A 222 17.61 -11.67 -8.27
N LEU A 223 17.86 -10.69 -9.11
CA LEU A 223 18.63 -10.82 -10.37
C LEU A 223 20.15 -10.78 -10.15
N GLY A 224 20.64 -10.67 -8.91
CA GLY A 224 22.06 -10.59 -8.61
C GLY A 224 22.72 -9.21 -8.88
N LEU A 225 21.93 -8.18 -9.16
CA LEU A 225 22.37 -6.82 -9.46
C LEU A 225 22.64 -6.02 -8.17
N ALA A 226 23.66 -6.42 -7.39
CA ALA A 226 23.89 -5.90 -6.04
C ALA A 226 24.16 -4.37 -6.00
N GLY A 227 24.87 -3.81 -6.97
CA GLY A 227 25.14 -2.37 -7.06
C GLY A 227 23.86 -1.54 -7.25
N PRO A 228 23.10 -1.80 -8.32
CA PRO A 228 21.78 -1.18 -8.54
C PRO A 228 20.81 -1.38 -7.36
N ALA A 229 20.73 -2.60 -6.80
CA ALA A 229 19.87 -2.89 -5.64
C ALA A 229 20.21 -2.00 -4.44
N ARG A 230 21.49 -1.82 -4.13
CA ARG A 230 21.93 -0.93 -3.05
C ARG A 230 21.43 0.50 -3.29
N HIS A 231 21.64 1.04 -4.50
CA HIS A 231 21.17 2.38 -4.83
C HIS A 231 19.65 2.51 -4.63
N SER A 232 18.88 1.54 -5.12
CA SER A 232 17.41 1.54 -4.96
C SER A 232 16.97 1.51 -3.49
N PHE A 233 17.62 0.72 -2.64
CA PHE A 233 17.31 0.69 -1.20
C PHE A 233 17.74 1.97 -0.48
N GLU A 234 18.82 2.61 -0.90
CA GLU A 234 19.24 3.93 -0.39
C GLU A 234 18.20 5.00 -0.73
N GLN A 235 17.69 5.02 -1.97
CA GLN A 235 16.59 5.91 -2.37
C GLN A 235 15.32 5.65 -1.56
N ALA A 236 14.91 4.39 -1.39
CA ALA A 236 13.75 4.03 -0.56
C ALA A 236 13.89 4.55 0.88
N ARG A 237 15.08 4.44 1.47
CA ARG A 237 15.38 4.93 2.82
C ARG A 237 15.43 6.46 2.91
N GLN A 238 15.91 7.14 1.87
CA GLN A 238 15.91 8.61 1.82
C GLN A 238 14.47 9.16 1.77
N LEU A 239 13.60 8.52 0.96
CA LEU A 239 12.21 8.91 0.83
C LEU A 239 11.38 8.57 2.06
N ASN A 240 11.67 7.45 2.73
CA ASN A 240 11.04 7.05 3.98
C ASN A 240 12.09 6.53 4.98
N PRO A 241 12.62 7.40 5.85
CA PRO A 241 13.60 7.01 6.87
C PRO A 241 13.11 5.93 7.84
N ASN A 242 11.80 5.81 8.02
CA ASN A 242 11.17 4.81 8.88
C ASN A 242 10.94 3.45 8.19
N CYS A 243 11.32 3.31 6.92
CA CYS A 243 11.24 2.04 6.19
C CYS A 243 12.30 1.05 6.72
N ARG A 244 11.89 0.20 7.66
CA ARG A 244 12.77 -0.83 8.25
C ARG A 244 13.30 -1.81 7.20
N ASP A 245 12.48 -2.17 6.24
CA ASP A 245 12.83 -3.12 5.19
C ASP A 245 14.02 -2.65 4.36
N ALA A 246 14.04 -1.38 3.94
CA ALA A 246 15.18 -0.83 3.20
C ALA A 246 16.47 -0.90 4.01
N GLY A 247 16.42 -0.61 5.31
CA GLY A 247 17.56 -0.73 6.22
C GLY A 247 18.07 -2.18 6.36
N LEU A 248 17.15 -3.14 6.50
CA LEU A 248 17.48 -4.57 6.60
C LEU A 248 18.13 -5.09 5.32
N GLU A 249 17.58 -4.72 4.14
CA GLU A 249 18.14 -5.17 2.86
C GLU A 249 19.53 -4.56 2.59
N LEU A 250 19.76 -3.31 2.96
CA LEU A 250 21.10 -2.69 2.89
C LEU A 250 22.11 -3.42 3.79
N THR A 251 21.70 -3.82 5.00
CA THR A 251 22.54 -4.60 5.92
C THR A 251 22.85 -5.97 5.34
N ARG A 252 21.87 -6.67 4.75
CA ARG A 252 22.07 -7.95 4.06
C ARG A 252 23.06 -7.84 2.91
N LEU A 253 22.92 -6.82 2.04
CA LEU A 253 23.86 -6.60 0.94
C LEU A 253 25.29 -6.31 1.41
N SER A 254 25.46 -5.59 2.52
CA SER A 254 26.79 -5.31 3.09
C SER A 254 27.45 -6.57 3.65
N GLY A 255 26.67 -7.45 4.29
CA GLY A 255 27.15 -8.74 4.80
C GLY A 255 27.55 -9.72 3.70
N MET A 256 26.86 -9.74 2.56
CA MET A 256 27.20 -10.57 1.41
C MET A 256 28.50 -10.16 0.72
N GLY A 257 28.90 -8.88 0.79
CA GLY A 257 30.14 -8.36 0.21
C GLY A 257 31.40 -8.67 1.03
N ALA A 258 31.29 -9.08 2.27
CA ALA A 258 32.43 -9.35 3.15
C ALA A 258 33.01 -10.77 2.98
N GLY A 259 32.17 -11.75 2.63
CA GLY A 259 32.57 -13.16 2.56
C GLY A 259 33.67 -13.49 1.53
N PRO A 260 33.62 -13.01 0.28
CA PRO A 260 34.67 -13.28 -0.72
C PRO A 260 35.98 -12.56 -0.40
N ARG A 261 35.92 -11.36 0.17
CA ARG A 261 37.11 -10.58 0.56
C ARG A 261 37.87 -11.20 1.72
N LEU A 262 37.16 -11.73 2.72
CA LEU A 262 37.76 -12.45 3.86
C LEU A 262 38.36 -13.76 3.40
N ARG A 263 37.74 -14.56 2.53
CA ARG A 263 38.33 -15.77 1.96
C ARG A 263 39.58 -15.50 1.13
N GLY A 264 39.60 -14.41 0.36
CA GLY A 264 40.82 -13.99 -0.37
C GLY A 264 41.96 -13.56 0.54
N TRP A 265 41.64 -12.87 1.65
CA TRP A 265 42.61 -12.43 2.64
C TRP A 265 43.17 -13.63 3.42
N TRP A 266 42.33 -14.59 3.86
CA TRP A 266 42.74 -15.82 4.52
C TRP A 266 43.66 -16.70 3.63
N ARG A 267 43.34 -16.83 2.32
CA ARG A 267 44.23 -17.56 1.39
C ARG A 267 45.59 -16.91 1.22
N ARG A 268 45.69 -15.57 1.30
CA ARG A 268 46.99 -14.86 1.21
C ARG A 268 47.81 -14.96 2.49
N LEU A 269 47.17 -15.14 3.64
CA LEU A 269 47.84 -15.28 4.93
C LEU A 269 48.37 -16.72 5.20
N PHE A 270 47.70 -17.73 4.69
CA PHE A 270 48.03 -19.13 4.97
C PHE A 270 48.71 -19.89 3.83
N ASN A 271 48.97 -19.24 2.69
CA ASN A 271 49.75 -19.77 1.57
C ASN A 271 51.16 -19.12 1.45
N ARG A 272 51.74 -18.77 2.59
CA ARG A 272 53.19 -18.47 2.69
C ARG A 272 53.90 -19.51 3.48
#